data_1f828fb253c984651457dc21b1868ea2
#
_entry.id   1f828fb253c984651457dc21b1868ea2
#
_cell.length_a   1.000
_cell.length_b   1.000
_cell.length_c   1.000
_cell.angle_alpha   90.00
_cell.angle_beta   90.00
_cell.angle_gamma   90.00
#
_symmetry.space_group_name_H-M   'P 1'
#
loop_
_entity.id
_entity.type
_entity.pdbx_description
1 polymer ?
#
loop_
_entity_poly.entity_id
_entity_poly.type
_entity_poly.pdbx_seq_one_letter_code
_entity_poly.pdbx_strand_id
1 'polypeptide(L)'
;MTSNRILLAAGGTGGHVIPALAVCNGLRERGFDCKFLTDIRGQAVLEKIAPEQKVSTISASSPISGAFLKRLFSLFKLSFGVIQSVFYIARFRPFCIVGFGGYPSAPPLIAANICQLPSLLHEQNARVGRANLFLANRVKTMLLSWKNSTPLPKNTDVKLTGLPVRDVFFELADYPEKSYFNTDKPCHILIIGGSLGAEIFANLIPNAISKLPEEVQKSLTITQQVRSEQQSELEAAYSAMSVTHFCSSFFTKMPDEMAKADIIISRAGAASVAEIAATGRAAIFIPFPASLDDHQTVNAKSLTDENAAILVTQKEAESDPTLLTKELLSLITNPQKCKQMAAKARKLAHRDALRKIIETITSCQNSAARSAK
;
A
#
# COMPACT_ATOMS: atom_id res chain seq x y z
N MET A 1 -31.23 -20.83 -4.56
CA MET A 1 -30.07 -20.63 -3.67
C MET A 1 -29.28 -19.44 -4.18
N THR A 2 -29.06 -18.42 -3.39
CA THR A 2 -28.22 -17.28 -3.74
C THR A 2 -26.76 -17.75 -3.91
N SER A 3 -26.10 -17.32 -4.99
CA SER A 3 -24.69 -17.62 -5.22
C SER A 3 -23.82 -17.14 -4.05
N ASN A 4 -22.88 -17.95 -3.57
CA ASN A 4 -21.86 -17.55 -2.58
C ASN A 4 -20.49 -17.23 -3.25
N ARG A 5 -20.48 -16.97 -4.57
CA ARG A 5 -19.28 -16.83 -5.39
C ARG A 5 -18.95 -15.36 -5.63
N ILE A 6 -17.69 -15.02 -5.46
CA ILE A 6 -17.15 -13.66 -5.63
C ILE A 6 -15.95 -13.71 -6.55
N LEU A 7 -15.85 -12.76 -7.47
CA LEU A 7 -14.73 -12.60 -8.38
C LEU A 7 -13.92 -11.38 -7.96
N LEU A 8 -12.65 -11.58 -7.63
CA LEU A 8 -11.72 -10.53 -7.27
C LEU A 8 -10.79 -10.24 -8.44
N ALA A 9 -10.55 -8.98 -8.74
CA ALA A 9 -9.70 -8.55 -9.84
C ALA A 9 -8.64 -7.55 -9.35
N ALA A 10 -7.39 -7.92 -9.48
CA ALA A 10 -6.25 -7.07 -9.13
C ALA A 10 -5.04 -7.46 -9.97
N GLY A 11 -4.11 -6.55 -10.17
CA GLY A 11 -2.89 -6.90 -10.86
C GLY A 11 -1.89 -5.76 -10.95
N GLY A 12 -0.80 -6.05 -11.65
CA GLY A 12 0.30 -5.12 -11.87
C GLY A 12 1.33 -5.14 -10.75
N THR A 13 0.98 -4.69 -9.56
CA THR A 13 1.92 -4.54 -8.43
C THR A 13 1.36 -5.11 -7.12
N GLY A 14 2.25 -5.36 -6.15
CA GLY A 14 1.87 -5.78 -4.81
C GLY A 14 0.88 -4.84 -4.12
N GLY A 15 0.93 -3.54 -4.42
CA GLY A 15 0.03 -2.55 -3.85
C GLY A 15 -1.46 -2.81 -4.13
N HIS A 16 -1.79 -3.49 -5.24
CA HIS A 16 -3.17 -3.90 -5.57
C HIS A 16 -3.46 -5.34 -5.17
N VAL A 17 -2.47 -6.22 -5.35
CA VAL A 17 -2.63 -7.67 -5.18
C VAL A 17 -2.72 -8.06 -3.70
N ILE A 18 -1.92 -7.44 -2.83
CA ILE A 18 -1.90 -7.76 -1.39
C ILE A 18 -3.23 -7.43 -0.70
N PRO A 19 -3.81 -6.22 -0.88
CA PRO A 19 -5.14 -5.93 -0.33
C PRO A 19 -6.24 -6.84 -0.88
N ALA A 20 -6.19 -7.18 -2.17
CA ALA A 20 -7.13 -8.11 -2.77
C ALA A 20 -7.03 -9.53 -2.17
N LEU A 21 -5.80 -10.00 -1.90
CA LEU A 21 -5.55 -11.29 -1.25
C LEU A 21 -6.07 -11.29 0.18
N ALA A 22 -5.86 -10.22 0.94
CA ALA A 22 -6.39 -10.09 2.30
C ALA A 22 -7.93 -10.19 2.31
N VAL A 23 -8.61 -9.50 1.39
CA VAL A 23 -10.07 -9.59 1.25
C VAL A 23 -10.51 -10.98 0.79
N CYS A 24 -9.77 -11.60 -0.14
CA CYS A 24 -10.05 -12.97 -0.59
C CYS A 24 -10.02 -13.97 0.57
N ASN A 25 -9.00 -13.91 1.40
CA ASN A 25 -8.85 -14.80 2.56
C ASN A 25 -9.96 -14.54 3.58
N GLY A 26 -10.23 -13.29 3.95
CA GLY A 26 -11.31 -12.97 4.89
C GLY A 26 -12.73 -13.32 4.39
N LEU A 27 -12.94 -13.37 3.07
CA LEU A 27 -14.19 -13.87 2.49
C LEU A 27 -14.28 -15.39 2.57
N ARG A 28 -13.18 -16.10 2.29
CA ARG A 28 -13.13 -17.57 2.39
C ARG A 28 -13.37 -18.08 3.81
N GLU A 29 -12.80 -17.41 4.79
CA GLU A 29 -13.05 -17.71 6.22
C GLU A 29 -14.54 -17.60 6.58
N ARG A 30 -15.31 -16.81 5.81
CA ARG A 30 -16.77 -16.67 5.94
C ARG A 30 -17.58 -17.59 5.02
N GLY A 31 -16.92 -18.56 4.37
CA GLY A 31 -17.56 -19.57 3.54
C GLY A 31 -17.87 -19.14 2.10
N PHE A 32 -17.31 -18.02 1.61
CA PHE A 32 -17.47 -17.61 0.22
C PHE A 32 -16.47 -18.31 -0.70
N ASP A 33 -16.94 -18.72 -1.88
CA ASP A 33 -16.09 -19.24 -2.95
C ASP A 33 -15.52 -18.07 -3.77
N CYS A 34 -14.21 -17.83 -3.63
CA CYS A 34 -13.51 -16.70 -4.23
C CYS A 34 -12.56 -17.14 -5.33
N LYS A 35 -12.70 -16.54 -6.53
CA LYS A 35 -11.72 -16.65 -7.62
C LYS A 35 -11.00 -15.33 -7.83
N PHE A 36 -9.74 -15.44 -8.26
CA PHE A 36 -8.86 -14.31 -8.48
C PHE A 36 -8.53 -14.19 -9.97
N LEU A 37 -8.84 -13.02 -10.57
CA LEU A 37 -8.41 -12.66 -11.92
C LEU A 37 -7.27 -11.63 -11.83
N THR A 38 -6.21 -11.86 -12.61
CA THR A 38 -5.02 -11.01 -12.61
C THR A 38 -4.34 -10.99 -13.98
N ASP A 39 -3.30 -10.19 -14.15
CA ASP A 39 -2.37 -10.28 -15.29
C ASP A 39 -1.14 -11.12 -14.92
N ILE A 40 -0.25 -11.36 -15.89
CA ILE A 40 0.99 -12.14 -15.70
C ILE A 40 1.85 -11.54 -14.57
N ARG A 41 1.87 -10.22 -14.41
CA ARG A 41 2.66 -9.56 -13.35
C ARG A 41 2.05 -9.80 -11.97
N GLY A 42 0.74 -9.68 -11.86
CA GLY A 42 0.04 -9.98 -10.62
C GLY A 42 0.11 -11.46 -10.25
N GLN A 43 0.10 -12.37 -11.23
CA GLN A 43 0.36 -13.79 -11.01
C GLN A 43 1.75 -14.01 -10.42
N ALA A 44 2.80 -13.42 -10.99
CA ALA A 44 4.16 -13.54 -10.47
C ALA A 44 4.33 -13.00 -9.04
N VAL A 45 3.55 -12.00 -8.64
CA VAL A 45 3.49 -11.53 -7.25
C VAL A 45 2.82 -12.58 -6.35
N LEU A 46 1.67 -13.12 -6.76
CA LEU A 46 0.91 -14.11 -5.98
C LEU A 46 1.69 -15.41 -5.81
N GLU A 47 2.40 -15.88 -6.84
CA GLU A 47 3.25 -17.08 -6.76
C GLU A 47 4.34 -16.96 -5.68
N LYS A 48 4.81 -15.73 -5.40
CA LYS A 48 5.82 -15.50 -4.36
C LYS A 48 5.22 -15.40 -2.95
N ILE A 49 4.02 -14.83 -2.80
CA ILE A 49 3.44 -14.51 -1.48
C ILE A 49 2.33 -15.45 -1.04
N ALA A 50 1.70 -16.16 -1.98
CA ALA A 50 0.59 -17.07 -1.74
C ALA A 50 0.53 -18.13 -2.88
N PRO A 51 1.52 -19.03 -2.99
CA PRO A 51 1.62 -20.00 -4.08
C PRO A 51 0.41 -20.95 -4.16
N GLU A 52 -0.31 -21.17 -3.06
CA GLU A 52 -1.55 -21.94 -2.99
C GLU A 52 -2.76 -21.21 -3.61
N GLN A 53 -2.66 -19.91 -3.83
CA GLN A 53 -3.75 -19.10 -4.39
C GLN A 53 -3.98 -19.43 -5.87
N LYS A 54 -5.07 -20.12 -6.17
CA LYS A 54 -5.48 -20.35 -7.57
C LYS A 54 -5.89 -19.04 -8.22
N VAL A 55 -5.23 -18.70 -9.32
CA VAL A 55 -5.48 -17.49 -10.11
C VAL A 55 -5.84 -17.88 -11.54
N SER A 56 -6.55 -16.99 -12.22
CA SER A 56 -6.76 -17.05 -13.67
C SER A 56 -6.23 -15.77 -14.29
N THR A 57 -5.42 -15.91 -15.32
CA THR A 57 -4.86 -14.75 -16.03
C THR A 57 -5.80 -14.27 -17.12
N ILE A 58 -5.88 -12.94 -17.23
CA ILE A 58 -6.62 -12.25 -18.28
C ILE A 58 -5.72 -11.28 -19.01
N SER A 59 -6.07 -11.02 -20.27
CA SER A 59 -5.38 -10.04 -21.07
C SER A 59 -5.73 -8.63 -20.59
N ALA A 60 -4.73 -7.85 -20.17
CA ALA A 60 -4.90 -6.47 -19.76
C ALA A 60 -3.71 -5.64 -20.21
N SER A 61 -3.97 -4.41 -20.65
CA SER A 61 -2.93 -3.46 -21.05
C SER A 61 -3.43 -2.02 -20.84
N SER A 62 -2.48 -1.11 -20.61
CA SER A 62 -2.80 0.32 -20.53
C SER A 62 -2.96 0.92 -21.92
N PRO A 63 -4.12 1.46 -22.30
CA PRO A 63 -4.31 2.16 -23.56
C PRO A 63 -3.76 3.60 -23.56
N ILE A 64 -3.28 4.09 -22.41
CA ILE A 64 -2.94 5.52 -22.19
C ILE A 64 -1.52 5.85 -22.65
N SER A 65 -0.60 4.88 -22.69
CA SER A 65 0.82 5.11 -22.97
C SER A 65 1.26 4.55 -24.34
N GLY A 66 2.09 5.34 -25.04
CA GLY A 66 2.76 4.91 -26.26
C GLY A 66 2.22 5.52 -27.57
N ALA A 67 2.89 5.17 -28.70
CA ALA A 67 2.50 5.58 -30.05
C ALA A 67 1.12 5.02 -30.43
N PHE A 68 0.48 5.62 -31.42
CA PHE A 68 -0.89 5.27 -31.88
C PHE A 68 -1.11 3.76 -32.06
N LEU A 69 -0.21 3.07 -32.74
CA LEU A 69 -0.29 1.61 -32.94
C LEU A 69 -0.24 0.82 -31.61
N LYS A 70 0.56 1.26 -30.65
CA LYS A 70 0.60 0.64 -29.32
C LYS A 70 -0.71 0.83 -28.56
N ARG A 71 -1.34 2.01 -28.68
CA ARG A 71 -2.67 2.27 -28.10
C ARG A 71 -3.76 1.38 -28.71
N LEU A 72 -3.76 1.22 -30.03
CA LEU A 72 -4.71 0.35 -30.74
C LEU A 72 -4.53 -1.11 -30.29
N PHE A 73 -3.30 -1.59 -30.19
CA PHE A 73 -3.00 -2.93 -29.69
C PHE A 73 -3.42 -3.12 -28.22
N SER A 74 -3.24 -2.08 -27.40
CA SER A 74 -3.68 -2.12 -26.00
C SER A 74 -5.19 -2.15 -25.86
N LEU A 75 -5.92 -1.43 -26.73
CA LEU A 75 -7.39 -1.50 -26.80
C LEU A 75 -7.86 -2.88 -27.23
N PHE A 76 -7.20 -3.50 -28.22
CA PHE A 76 -7.51 -4.87 -28.64
C PHE A 76 -7.30 -5.87 -27.49
N LYS A 77 -6.17 -5.78 -26.78
CA LYS A 77 -5.91 -6.60 -25.57
C LYS A 77 -6.97 -6.38 -24.48
N LEU A 78 -7.38 -5.14 -24.26
CA LEU A 78 -8.42 -4.81 -23.28
C LEU A 78 -9.75 -5.44 -23.69
N SER A 79 -10.17 -5.30 -24.95
CA SER A 79 -11.40 -5.90 -25.48
C SER A 79 -11.39 -7.42 -25.37
N PHE A 80 -10.28 -8.06 -25.71
CA PHE A 80 -10.11 -9.49 -25.54
C PHE A 80 -10.22 -9.91 -24.06
N GLY A 81 -9.61 -9.14 -23.17
CA GLY A 81 -9.74 -9.35 -21.70
C GLY A 81 -11.18 -9.21 -21.21
N VAL A 82 -11.99 -8.31 -21.80
CA VAL A 82 -13.42 -8.20 -21.48
C VAL A 82 -14.17 -9.47 -21.91
N ILE A 83 -13.91 -9.98 -23.13
CA ILE A 83 -14.52 -11.23 -23.61
C ILE A 83 -14.15 -12.41 -22.69
N GLN A 84 -12.87 -12.53 -22.33
CA GLN A 84 -12.43 -13.54 -21.36
C GLN A 84 -13.17 -13.39 -20.02
N SER A 85 -13.33 -12.16 -19.54
CA SER A 85 -14.01 -11.89 -18.26
C SER A 85 -15.50 -12.24 -18.33
N VAL A 86 -16.19 -11.97 -19.44
CA VAL A 86 -17.59 -12.40 -19.65
C VAL A 86 -17.69 -13.93 -19.59
N PHE A 87 -16.78 -14.64 -20.23
CA PHE A 87 -16.73 -16.10 -20.16
C PHE A 87 -16.53 -16.61 -18.72
N TYR A 88 -15.59 -16.01 -17.95
CA TYR A 88 -15.40 -16.35 -16.55
C TYR A 88 -16.64 -16.07 -15.70
N ILE A 89 -17.33 -14.95 -15.94
CA ILE A 89 -18.59 -14.60 -15.27
C ILE A 89 -19.66 -15.66 -15.56
N ALA A 90 -19.87 -16.00 -16.82
CA ALA A 90 -20.87 -16.97 -17.23
C ALA A 90 -20.63 -18.36 -16.61
N ARG A 91 -19.37 -18.81 -16.55
CA ARG A 91 -19.01 -20.12 -15.99
C ARG A 91 -19.01 -20.13 -14.46
N PHE A 92 -18.51 -19.09 -13.81
CA PHE A 92 -18.36 -19.05 -12.36
C PHE A 92 -19.63 -18.54 -11.65
N ARG A 93 -20.41 -17.68 -12.33
CA ARG A 93 -21.66 -17.09 -11.83
C ARG A 93 -21.48 -16.38 -10.47
N PRO A 94 -20.56 -15.41 -10.36
CA PRO A 94 -20.39 -14.65 -9.13
C PRO A 94 -21.61 -13.76 -8.89
N PHE A 95 -21.95 -13.47 -7.63
CA PHE A 95 -22.96 -12.47 -7.33
C PHE A 95 -22.37 -11.05 -7.28
N CYS A 96 -21.06 -10.91 -7.14
CA CYS A 96 -20.36 -9.64 -7.10
C CYS A 96 -18.94 -9.75 -7.66
N ILE A 97 -18.45 -8.67 -8.26
CA ILE A 97 -17.06 -8.51 -8.71
C ILE A 97 -16.43 -7.35 -7.98
N VAL A 98 -15.20 -7.54 -7.47
CA VAL A 98 -14.46 -6.50 -6.76
C VAL A 98 -13.14 -6.24 -7.47
N GLY A 99 -12.94 -5.01 -7.97
CA GLY A 99 -11.68 -4.55 -8.54
C GLY A 99 -10.84 -3.85 -7.47
N PHE A 100 -9.53 -4.15 -7.46
CA PHE A 100 -8.57 -3.52 -6.56
C PHE A 100 -7.61 -2.59 -7.30
N GLY A 101 -8.04 -2.08 -8.46
CA GLY A 101 -7.23 -1.16 -9.23
C GLY A 101 -6.18 -1.84 -10.12
N GLY A 102 -5.41 -0.99 -10.78
CA GLY A 102 -4.57 -1.40 -11.89
C GLY A 102 -5.38 -1.74 -13.15
N TYR A 103 -4.69 -1.76 -14.30
CA TYR A 103 -5.36 -2.08 -15.58
C TYR A 103 -6.00 -3.47 -15.62
N PRO A 104 -5.49 -4.50 -14.90
CA PRO A 104 -6.13 -5.81 -14.87
C PRO A 104 -7.52 -5.84 -14.22
N SER A 105 -7.89 -4.83 -13.44
CA SER A 105 -9.26 -4.72 -12.92
C SER A 105 -10.27 -4.21 -13.95
N ALA A 106 -9.81 -3.55 -15.01
CA ALA A 106 -10.72 -2.93 -15.98
C ALA A 106 -11.55 -3.96 -16.79
N PRO A 107 -10.97 -5.02 -17.41
CA PRO A 107 -11.78 -6.00 -18.15
C PRO A 107 -12.87 -6.64 -17.29
N PRO A 108 -12.63 -7.16 -16.08
CA PRO A 108 -13.68 -7.75 -15.25
C PRO A 108 -14.77 -6.77 -14.83
N LEU A 109 -14.43 -5.52 -14.52
CA LEU A 109 -15.42 -4.52 -14.11
C LEU A 109 -16.27 -4.03 -15.30
N ILE A 110 -15.68 -3.90 -16.49
CA ILE A 110 -16.43 -3.63 -17.74
C ILE A 110 -17.37 -4.81 -18.05
N ALA A 111 -16.88 -6.04 -17.95
CA ALA A 111 -17.68 -7.24 -18.14
C ALA A 111 -18.82 -7.33 -17.11
N ALA A 112 -18.58 -6.96 -15.85
CA ALA A 112 -19.62 -6.89 -14.82
C ALA A 112 -20.74 -5.91 -15.21
N ASN A 113 -20.37 -4.73 -15.72
CA ASN A 113 -21.33 -3.74 -16.18
C ASN A 113 -22.16 -4.26 -17.38
N ILE A 114 -21.51 -4.90 -18.35
CA ILE A 114 -22.19 -5.54 -19.50
C ILE A 114 -23.17 -6.63 -19.03
N CYS A 115 -22.76 -7.45 -18.06
CA CYS A 115 -23.57 -8.53 -17.50
C CYS A 115 -24.56 -8.07 -16.42
N GLN A 116 -24.65 -6.77 -16.14
CA GLN A 116 -25.50 -6.17 -15.10
C GLN A 116 -25.26 -6.77 -13.69
N LEU A 117 -24.03 -7.18 -13.42
CA LEU A 117 -23.63 -7.71 -12.12
C LEU A 117 -23.18 -6.59 -11.17
N PRO A 118 -23.56 -6.66 -9.89
CA PRO A 118 -23.00 -5.75 -8.90
C PRO A 118 -21.48 -5.80 -8.89
N SER A 119 -20.86 -4.63 -8.91
CA SER A 119 -19.41 -4.52 -8.84
C SER A 119 -18.98 -3.40 -7.92
N LEU A 120 -17.82 -3.58 -7.29
CA LEU A 120 -17.18 -2.65 -6.39
C LEU A 120 -15.77 -2.37 -6.86
N LEU A 121 -15.24 -1.22 -6.52
CA LEU A 121 -13.89 -0.81 -6.86
C LEU A 121 -13.20 -0.26 -5.62
N HIS A 122 -12.06 -0.82 -5.22
CA HIS A 122 -11.26 -0.34 -4.11
C HIS A 122 -10.07 0.48 -4.60
N GLU A 123 -9.91 1.70 -4.06
CA GLU A 123 -8.77 2.57 -4.31
C GLU A 123 -7.84 2.58 -3.09
N GLN A 124 -6.58 2.23 -3.30
CA GLN A 124 -5.58 2.15 -2.24
C GLN A 124 -4.90 3.48 -1.97
N ASN A 125 -4.73 4.30 -3.01
CA ASN A 125 -4.03 5.58 -2.89
C ASN A 125 -4.99 6.72 -2.52
N ALA A 126 -4.46 7.74 -1.87
CA ALA A 126 -5.18 8.99 -1.65
C ALA A 126 -5.34 9.79 -2.96
N ARG A 127 -4.42 9.63 -3.92
CA ARG A 127 -4.63 10.07 -5.31
C ARG A 127 -5.33 8.99 -6.10
N VAL A 128 -6.59 9.23 -6.46
CA VAL A 128 -7.38 8.25 -7.22
C VAL A 128 -6.78 8.02 -8.60
N GLY A 129 -6.46 6.75 -8.91
CA GLY A 129 -5.82 6.38 -10.17
C GLY A 129 -6.73 6.59 -11.39
N ARG A 130 -6.13 6.95 -12.54
CA ARG A 130 -6.86 7.23 -13.79
C ARG A 130 -7.74 6.07 -14.24
N ALA A 131 -7.27 4.83 -14.09
CA ALA A 131 -8.05 3.64 -14.41
C ALA A 131 -9.28 3.52 -13.50
N ASN A 132 -9.11 3.79 -12.21
CA ASN A 132 -10.18 3.72 -11.23
C ASN A 132 -11.21 4.84 -11.45
N LEU A 133 -10.80 6.05 -11.81
CA LEU A 133 -11.71 7.13 -12.20
C LEU A 133 -12.55 6.77 -13.43
N PHE A 134 -11.92 6.16 -14.43
CA PHE A 134 -12.63 5.70 -15.63
C PHE A 134 -13.67 4.61 -15.31
N LEU A 135 -13.36 3.73 -14.36
CA LEU A 135 -14.23 2.63 -13.95
C LEU A 135 -15.29 3.05 -12.92
N ALA A 136 -15.06 4.12 -12.19
CA ALA A 136 -15.91 4.53 -11.07
C ALA A 136 -17.39 4.62 -11.44
N ASN A 137 -17.72 5.28 -12.57
CA ASN A 137 -19.12 5.42 -13.02
C ASN A 137 -19.76 4.10 -13.53
N ARG A 138 -19.03 2.99 -13.52
CA ARG A 138 -19.48 1.66 -13.97
C ARG A 138 -19.63 0.66 -12.83
N VAL A 139 -19.28 1.07 -11.62
CA VAL A 139 -19.40 0.23 -10.43
C VAL A 139 -20.50 0.78 -9.50
N LYS A 140 -21.04 -0.09 -8.66
CA LYS A 140 -22.06 0.29 -7.70
C LYS A 140 -21.51 1.22 -6.62
N THR A 141 -20.33 0.90 -6.10
CA THR A 141 -19.69 1.64 -5.00
C THR A 141 -18.18 1.64 -5.18
N MET A 142 -17.56 2.79 -4.94
CA MET A 142 -16.12 2.94 -4.82
C MET A 142 -15.72 2.98 -3.34
N LEU A 143 -14.78 2.12 -2.95
CA LEU A 143 -14.25 2.00 -1.61
C LEU A 143 -12.91 2.74 -1.54
N LEU A 144 -12.78 3.67 -0.62
CA LEU A 144 -11.59 4.49 -0.46
C LEU A 144 -10.78 4.10 0.77
N SER A 145 -9.46 4.13 0.62
CA SER A 145 -8.54 3.91 1.73
C SER A 145 -8.37 5.15 2.61
N TRP A 146 -8.51 6.35 2.05
CA TRP A 146 -8.16 7.60 2.71
C TRP A 146 -9.28 8.63 2.60
N LYS A 147 -9.49 9.39 3.69
CA LYS A 147 -10.50 10.46 3.75
C LYS A 147 -10.23 11.59 2.75
N ASN A 148 -8.96 11.90 2.53
CA ASN A 148 -8.50 12.94 1.60
C ASN A 148 -8.35 12.45 0.15
N SER A 149 -8.94 11.31 -0.21
CA SER A 149 -8.87 10.79 -1.58
C SER A 149 -9.42 11.80 -2.60
N THR A 150 -8.64 12.02 -3.66
CA THR A 150 -8.98 13.00 -4.71
C THR A 150 -8.37 12.60 -6.06
N PRO A 151 -9.00 12.95 -7.22
CA PRO A 151 -10.37 13.47 -7.35
C PRO A 151 -11.43 12.39 -7.10
N LEU A 152 -12.60 12.78 -6.59
CA LEU A 152 -13.71 11.84 -6.39
C LEU A 152 -14.59 11.76 -7.65
N PRO A 153 -15.18 10.59 -7.96
CA PRO A 153 -16.16 10.45 -9.01
C PRO A 153 -17.46 11.19 -8.66
N LYS A 154 -18.13 11.77 -9.66
CA LYS A 154 -19.34 12.59 -9.44
C LYS A 154 -20.61 11.76 -9.23
N ASN A 155 -20.71 10.58 -9.86
CA ASN A 155 -21.97 9.82 -9.98
C ASN A 155 -21.83 8.40 -9.42
N THR A 156 -20.97 8.18 -8.43
CA THR A 156 -20.72 6.85 -7.84
C THR A 156 -20.86 6.97 -6.32
N ASP A 157 -21.51 6.01 -5.71
CA ASP A 157 -21.50 5.87 -4.24
C ASP A 157 -20.06 5.64 -3.76
N VAL A 158 -19.64 6.43 -2.79
CA VAL A 158 -18.26 6.40 -2.27
C VAL A 158 -18.29 6.10 -0.79
N LYS A 159 -17.49 5.11 -0.36
CA LYS A 159 -17.39 4.72 1.05
C LYS A 159 -15.94 4.71 1.53
N LEU A 160 -15.68 5.34 2.65
CA LEU A 160 -14.41 5.23 3.35
C LEU A 160 -14.35 3.91 4.11
N THR A 161 -13.56 2.97 3.62
CA THR A 161 -13.34 1.67 4.26
C THR A 161 -11.98 1.55 4.93
N GLY A 162 -11.00 2.27 4.45
CA GLY A 162 -9.60 2.07 4.78
C GLY A 162 -8.92 1.05 3.87
N LEU A 163 -7.61 0.88 4.03
CA LEU A 163 -6.81 -0.15 3.38
C LEU A 163 -6.69 -1.36 4.31
N PRO A 164 -6.96 -2.60 3.84
CA PRO A 164 -6.73 -3.79 4.66
C PRO A 164 -5.25 -3.93 5.01
N VAL A 165 -4.96 -3.90 6.29
CA VAL A 165 -3.64 -4.12 6.88
C VAL A 165 -3.72 -5.37 7.75
N ARG A 166 -2.67 -6.18 7.78
CA ARG A 166 -2.60 -7.40 8.60
C ARG A 166 -2.68 -7.05 10.08
N ASP A 167 -3.44 -7.81 10.85
CA ASP A 167 -3.69 -7.55 12.28
C ASP A 167 -2.41 -7.45 13.10
N VAL A 168 -1.36 -8.21 12.74
CA VAL A 168 -0.05 -8.16 13.40
C VAL A 168 0.52 -6.74 13.52
N PHE A 169 0.28 -5.85 12.54
CA PHE A 169 0.75 -4.46 12.64
C PHE A 169 -0.02 -3.64 13.68
N PHE A 170 -1.30 -3.93 13.86
CA PHE A 170 -2.10 -3.30 14.92
C PHE A 170 -1.74 -3.84 16.31
N GLU A 171 -1.43 -5.12 16.42
CA GLU A 171 -0.99 -5.75 17.66
C GLU A 171 0.31 -5.13 18.17
N LEU A 172 1.23 -4.76 17.27
CA LEU A 172 2.46 -4.05 17.65
C LEU A 172 2.21 -2.73 18.39
N ALA A 173 1.10 -2.07 18.08
CA ALA A 173 0.71 -0.83 18.71
C ALA A 173 -0.02 -1.04 20.05
N ASP A 174 -0.61 -2.22 20.28
CA ASP A 174 -1.34 -2.58 21.50
C ASP A 174 -0.41 -2.99 22.67
N TYR A 175 0.90 -3.17 22.42
CA TYR A 175 1.90 -3.40 23.47
C TYR A 175 2.38 -2.06 24.07
N PRO A 176 1.79 -1.61 25.20
CA PRO A 176 2.12 -0.30 25.79
C PRO A 176 3.50 -0.27 26.46
N GLU A 177 4.12 -1.42 26.70
CA GLU A 177 5.33 -1.54 27.53
C GLU A 177 6.66 -1.34 26.80
N LYS A 178 6.68 -1.24 25.48
CA LYS A 178 7.86 -0.68 24.82
C LYS A 178 7.83 0.82 25.05
N SER A 179 8.52 1.24 26.10
CA SER A 179 8.86 2.65 26.27
C SER A 179 9.68 3.05 25.04
N TYR A 180 8.98 3.61 24.02
CA TYR A 180 9.63 4.35 22.99
C TYR A 180 10.53 5.37 23.66
N PHE A 181 11.82 5.36 23.34
CA PHE A 181 12.75 6.33 23.89
C PHE A 181 12.93 6.26 25.41
N ASN A 182 13.70 5.31 25.84
CA ASN A 182 14.43 5.41 27.07
C ASN A 182 15.78 6.04 26.72
N THR A 183 16.17 7.12 27.39
CA THR A 183 17.50 7.74 27.27
C THR A 183 18.65 6.74 27.48
N ASP A 184 18.37 5.60 28.09
CA ASP A 184 19.32 4.54 28.39
C ASP A 184 19.41 3.45 27.29
N LYS A 185 18.64 3.57 26.19
CA LYS A 185 18.66 2.61 25.08
C LYS A 185 18.93 3.31 23.76
N PRO A 186 19.70 2.68 22.85
CA PRO A 186 19.89 3.18 21.49
C PRO A 186 18.56 3.43 20.78
N CYS A 187 18.45 4.56 20.09
CA CYS A 187 17.30 4.86 19.24
C CYS A 187 17.38 4.01 17.96
N HIS A 188 16.36 3.20 17.72
CA HIS A 188 16.31 2.33 16.54
C HIS A 188 15.57 2.98 15.38
N ILE A 189 16.27 3.20 14.28
CA ILE A 189 15.72 3.76 13.04
C ILE A 189 15.62 2.66 11.99
N LEU A 190 14.40 2.43 11.50
CA LEU A 190 14.14 1.52 10.38
C LEU A 190 13.96 2.31 9.08
N ILE A 191 14.70 1.94 8.05
CA ILE A 191 14.65 2.59 6.73
C ILE A 191 14.11 1.60 5.68
N ILE A 192 12.99 1.96 5.01
CA ILE A 192 12.29 1.09 4.07
C ILE A 192 12.15 1.77 2.71
N GLY A 193 12.74 1.19 1.68
CA GLY A 193 12.66 1.70 0.31
C GLY A 193 11.42 1.28 -0.48
N GLY A 194 10.58 0.41 0.08
CA GLY A 194 9.49 -0.25 -0.63
C GLY A 194 9.95 -1.51 -1.38
N SER A 195 9.06 -2.14 -2.16
CA SER A 195 9.29 -3.46 -2.79
C SER A 195 10.50 -3.54 -3.74
N LEU A 196 10.94 -2.42 -4.29
CA LEU A 196 12.09 -2.35 -5.21
C LEU A 196 13.35 -1.76 -4.57
N GLY A 197 13.29 -1.42 -3.27
CA GLY A 197 14.31 -0.62 -2.61
C GLY A 197 14.32 0.83 -3.11
N ALA A 198 14.86 1.75 -2.33
CA ALA A 198 15.06 3.14 -2.72
C ALA A 198 16.56 3.42 -2.86
N GLU A 199 17.06 3.36 -4.09
CA GLU A 199 18.49 3.55 -4.42
C GLU A 199 19.08 4.79 -3.74
N ILE A 200 18.35 5.90 -3.78
CA ILE A 200 18.80 7.16 -3.19
C ILE A 200 19.03 7.07 -1.67
N PHE A 201 18.33 6.16 -0.97
CA PHE A 201 18.45 6.05 0.49
C PHE A 201 19.84 5.55 0.91
N ALA A 202 20.54 4.81 0.04
CA ALA A 202 21.91 4.37 0.30
C ALA A 202 22.90 5.53 0.50
N ASN A 203 22.62 6.69 -0.11
CA ASN A 203 23.44 7.89 0.03
C ASN A 203 22.81 8.96 0.92
N LEU A 204 21.50 9.18 0.75
CA LEU A 204 20.78 10.25 1.43
C LEU A 204 20.76 10.04 2.96
N ILE A 205 20.51 8.83 3.41
CA ILE A 205 20.38 8.55 4.85
C ILE A 205 21.73 8.62 5.57
N PRO A 206 22.80 7.95 5.12
CA PRO A 206 24.11 8.11 5.76
C PRO A 206 24.60 9.55 5.78
N ASN A 207 24.38 10.32 4.70
CA ASN A 207 24.74 11.75 4.65
C ASN A 207 23.98 12.58 5.71
N ALA A 208 22.69 12.28 5.94
CA ALA A 208 21.94 12.97 6.99
C ALA A 208 22.41 12.57 8.40
N ILE A 209 22.74 11.29 8.61
CA ILE A 209 23.21 10.77 9.89
C ILE A 209 24.61 11.30 10.23
N SER A 210 25.54 11.39 9.26
CA SER A 210 26.89 11.89 9.47
C SER A 210 26.94 13.32 9.98
N LYS A 211 25.88 14.11 9.78
CA LYS A 211 25.75 15.49 10.26
C LYS A 211 25.12 15.61 11.64
N LEU A 212 24.66 14.51 12.24
CA LEU A 212 24.22 14.50 13.63
C LEU A 212 25.42 14.65 14.58
N PRO A 213 25.25 15.18 15.80
CA PRO A 213 26.29 15.16 16.81
C PRO A 213 26.82 13.72 17.05
N GLU A 214 28.12 13.58 17.25
CA GLU A 214 28.77 12.27 17.39
C GLU A 214 28.17 11.41 18.52
N GLU A 215 27.80 12.03 19.62
CA GLU A 215 27.12 11.36 20.75
C GLU A 215 25.77 10.77 20.34
N VAL A 216 25.05 11.50 19.49
CA VAL A 216 23.76 11.01 18.94
C VAL A 216 24.01 9.86 17.97
N GLN A 217 25.01 9.96 17.08
CA GLN A 217 25.35 8.88 16.15
C GLN A 217 25.64 7.56 16.90
N LYS A 218 26.46 7.62 17.97
CA LYS A 218 26.81 6.46 18.80
C LYS A 218 25.61 5.84 19.53
N SER A 219 24.53 6.60 19.72
CA SER A 219 23.29 6.14 20.34
C SER A 219 22.26 5.56 19.34
N LEU A 220 22.64 5.41 18.06
CA LEU A 220 21.74 4.90 17.05
C LEU A 220 21.94 3.40 16.77
N THR A 221 20.84 2.74 16.51
CA THR A 221 20.80 1.45 15.81
C THR A 221 20.01 1.62 14.52
N ILE A 222 20.60 1.24 13.39
CA ILE A 222 20.01 1.42 12.07
C ILE A 222 19.70 0.06 11.46
N THR A 223 18.46 -0.12 11.01
CA THR A 223 18.09 -1.24 10.13
C THR A 223 17.66 -0.64 8.79
N GLN A 224 18.38 -0.95 7.71
CA GLN A 224 18.10 -0.36 6.40
C GLN A 224 17.90 -1.39 5.31
N GLN A 225 16.79 -1.24 4.58
CA GLN A 225 16.61 -1.92 3.31
C GLN A 225 17.44 -1.23 2.23
N VAL A 226 18.28 -2.00 1.53
CA VAL A 226 19.18 -1.52 0.51
C VAL A 226 19.24 -2.50 -0.65
N ARG A 227 19.52 -2.05 -1.86
CA ARG A 227 19.75 -2.95 -3.00
C ARG A 227 21.06 -3.71 -2.79
N SER A 228 21.10 -4.97 -3.24
CA SER A 228 22.27 -5.85 -3.02
C SER A 228 23.58 -5.24 -3.54
N GLU A 229 23.52 -4.52 -4.66
CA GLU A 229 24.67 -3.86 -5.28
C GLU A 229 25.22 -2.66 -4.49
N GLN A 230 24.42 -2.08 -3.59
CA GLN A 230 24.80 -0.92 -2.77
C GLN A 230 25.12 -1.31 -1.31
N GLN A 231 24.92 -2.57 -0.93
CA GLN A 231 24.97 -2.99 0.48
C GLN A 231 26.36 -2.77 1.09
N SER A 232 27.42 -3.21 0.42
CA SER A 232 28.80 -3.11 0.96
C SER A 232 29.24 -1.66 1.17
N GLU A 233 28.87 -0.75 0.26
CA GLU A 233 29.18 0.67 0.36
C GLU A 233 28.44 1.32 1.53
N LEU A 234 27.15 0.98 1.69
CA LEU A 234 26.33 1.46 2.78
C LEU A 234 26.84 1.00 4.16
N GLU A 235 27.18 -0.28 4.29
CA GLU A 235 27.75 -0.85 5.52
C GLU A 235 29.09 -0.19 5.90
N ALA A 236 29.95 0.08 4.91
CA ALA A 236 31.20 0.81 5.12
C ALA A 236 30.94 2.25 5.63
N ALA A 237 29.94 2.95 5.06
CA ALA A 237 29.58 4.29 5.49
C ALA A 237 29.12 4.32 6.95
N TYR A 238 28.26 3.39 7.36
CA TYR A 238 27.80 3.30 8.76
C TYR A 238 28.92 2.90 9.73
N SER A 239 29.79 1.97 9.32
CA SER A 239 30.95 1.56 10.12
C SER A 239 31.89 2.73 10.40
N ALA A 240 32.11 3.60 9.42
CA ALA A 240 32.95 4.81 9.56
C ALA A 240 32.38 5.81 10.59
N MET A 241 31.08 5.81 10.81
CA MET A 241 30.37 6.66 11.78
C MET A 241 30.21 6.00 13.16
N SER A 242 30.74 4.79 13.37
CA SER A 242 30.53 4.00 14.60
C SER A 242 29.05 3.74 14.95
N VAL A 243 28.18 3.69 13.94
CA VAL A 243 26.76 3.42 14.09
C VAL A 243 26.50 1.91 14.06
N THR A 244 25.77 1.39 15.05
CA THR A 244 25.30 0.00 14.99
C THR A 244 24.29 -0.16 13.86
N HIS A 245 24.53 -1.08 12.93
CA HIS A 245 23.69 -1.21 11.73
C HIS A 245 23.46 -2.65 11.31
N PHE A 246 22.34 -2.83 10.58
CA PHE A 246 21.98 -4.04 9.86
C PHE A 246 21.37 -3.67 8.51
N CYS A 247 21.99 -4.10 7.42
CA CYS A 247 21.55 -3.84 6.06
C CYS A 247 21.10 -5.14 5.38
N SER A 248 19.98 -5.08 4.67
CA SER A 248 19.45 -6.24 3.93
C SER A 248 18.68 -5.79 2.70
N SER A 249 18.74 -6.60 1.64
CA SER A 249 17.95 -6.31 0.43
C SER A 249 16.45 -6.61 0.62
N PHE A 250 16.11 -7.49 1.57
CA PHE A 250 14.73 -7.87 1.83
C PHE A 250 14.52 -8.30 3.29
N PHE A 251 13.43 -7.85 3.89
CA PHE A 251 13.00 -8.27 5.22
C PHE A 251 11.83 -9.24 5.11
N THR A 252 12.03 -10.50 5.48
CA THR A 252 10.99 -11.54 5.46
C THR A 252 9.91 -11.32 6.52
N LYS A 253 10.29 -10.70 7.64
CA LYS A 253 9.44 -10.43 8.80
C LYS A 253 9.39 -8.93 9.10
N MET A 254 8.82 -8.16 8.15
CA MET A 254 8.66 -6.71 8.31
C MET A 254 7.98 -6.29 9.62
N PRO A 255 6.94 -6.98 10.13
CA PRO A 255 6.37 -6.65 11.44
C PRO A 255 7.39 -6.67 12.58
N ASP A 256 8.32 -7.64 12.59
CA ASP A 256 9.34 -7.75 13.64
C ASP A 256 10.32 -6.57 13.58
N GLU A 257 10.68 -6.10 12.38
CA GLU A 257 11.55 -4.93 12.22
C GLU A 257 10.83 -3.64 12.61
N MET A 258 9.56 -3.48 12.22
CA MET A 258 8.75 -2.35 12.66
C MET A 258 8.50 -2.36 14.18
N ALA A 259 8.45 -3.55 14.80
CA ALA A 259 8.31 -3.69 16.24
C ALA A 259 9.51 -3.14 17.01
N LYS A 260 10.73 -3.32 16.47
CA LYS A 260 11.97 -2.82 17.08
C LYS A 260 12.13 -1.31 16.89
N ALA A 261 11.61 -0.76 15.79
CA ALA A 261 11.83 0.61 15.38
C ALA A 261 11.19 1.63 16.32
N ASP A 262 11.90 2.69 16.58
CA ASP A 262 11.43 3.91 17.24
C ASP A 262 10.98 4.94 16.20
N ILE A 263 11.75 5.07 15.12
CA ILE A 263 11.49 5.96 14.01
C ILE A 263 11.52 5.14 12.70
N ILE A 264 10.61 5.40 11.80
CA ILE A 264 10.60 4.76 10.48
C ILE A 264 10.80 5.83 9.41
N ILE A 265 11.78 5.64 8.52
CA ILE A 265 11.95 6.43 7.30
C ILE A 265 11.49 5.56 6.13
N SER A 266 10.55 6.05 5.34
CA SER A 266 9.97 5.21 4.28
C SER A 266 9.59 6.00 3.03
N ARG A 267 9.53 5.29 1.88
CA ARG A 267 8.71 5.74 0.76
C ARG A 267 7.24 5.73 1.16
N ALA A 268 6.41 6.53 0.50
CA ALA A 268 5.00 6.68 0.84
C ALA A 268 4.06 5.89 -0.09
N GLY A 269 4.37 4.61 -0.33
CA GLY A 269 3.40 3.70 -0.94
C GLY A 269 2.18 3.51 -0.05
N ALA A 270 0.99 3.34 -0.63
CA ALA A 270 -0.26 3.26 0.14
C ALA A 270 -0.22 2.20 1.26
N ALA A 271 0.31 1.01 0.97
CA ALA A 271 0.47 -0.05 1.97
C ALA A 271 1.45 0.35 3.08
N SER A 272 2.62 0.93 2.73
CA SER A 272 3.61 1.35 3.72
C SER A 272 3.05 2.41 4.67
N VAL A 273 2.33 3.40 4.12
CA VAL A 273 1.69 4.45 4.94
C VAL A 273 0.65 3.85 5.88
N ALA A 274 -0.18 2.91 5.40
CA ALA A 274 -1.20 2.26 6.21
C ALA A 274 -0.59 1.31 7.29
N GLU A 275 0.44 0.55 6.95
CA GLU A 275 1.15 -0.33 7.88
C GLU A 275 1.87 0.47 8.98
N ILE A 276 2.56 1.56 8.60
CA ILE A 276 3.23 2.46 9.56
C ILE A 276 2.19 3.13 10.48
N ALA A 277 1.07 3.59 9.95
CA ALA A 277 -0.02 4.13 10.76
C ALA A 277 -0.55 3.09 11.76
N ALA A 278 -0.76 1.84 11.31
CA ALA A 278 -1.24 0.74 12.14
C ALA A 278 -0.26 0.38 13.28
N THR A 279 1.05 0.40 13.01
CA THR A 279 2.07 0.13 14.04
C THR A 279 2.18 1.23 15.09
N GLY A 280 1.66 2.44 14.80
CA GLY A 280 1.81 3.59 15.70
C GLY A 280 3.28 3.92 15.96
N ARG A 281 4.06 4.13 14.91
CA ARG A 281 5.47 4.56 14.98
C ARG A 281 5.61 5.99 14.47
N ALA A 282 6.57 6.74 15.02
CA ALA A 282 6.96 8.02 14.43
C ALA A 282 7.56 7.78 13.04
N ALA A 283 7.20 8.59 12.06
CA ALA A 283 7.66 8.36 10.69
C ALA A 283 8.07 9.63 9.96
N ILE A 284 9.07 9.49 9.09
CA ILE A 284 9.44 10.46 8.07
C ILE A 284 9.18 9.81 6.70
N PHE A 285 8.29 10.39 5.92
CA PHE A 285 8.05 9.95 4.55
C PHE A 285 8.90 10.75 3.57
N ILE A 286 9.59 10.01 2.69
CA ILE A 286 10.32 10.56 1.56
C ILE A 286 9.70 9.98 0.29
N PRO A 287 8.67 10.64 -0.30
CA PRO A 287 7.97 10.13 -1.47
C PRO A 287 8.88 9.91 -2.67
N PHE A 288 8.54 8.94 -3.51
CA PHE A 288 9.23 8.71 -4.77
C PHE A 288 8.81 9.76 -5.80
N PRO A 289 9.72 10.62 -6.30
CA PRO A 289 9.36 11.77 -7.12
C PRO A 289 8.79 11.39 -8.49
N ALA A 290 9.16 10.23 -9.03
CA ALA A 290 8.62 9.73 -10.30
C ALA A 290 7.36 8.86 -10.11
N SER A 291 6.70 8.95 -8.95
CA SER A 291 5.43 8.26 -8.73
C SER A 291 4.34 8.83 -9.65
N LEU A 292 3.55 7.95 -10.26
CA LEU A 292 2.52 8.35 -11.21
C LEU A 292 1.52 9.33 -10.56
N ASP A 293 1.30 10.48 -11.20
CA ASP A 293 0.41 11.54 -10.70
C ASP A 293 0.73 11.98 -9.25
N ASP A 294 2.00 11.84 -8.82
CA ASP A 294 2.49 12.19 -7.47
C ASP A 294 1.70 11.53 -6.32
N HIS A 295 1.20 10.30 -6.55
CA HIS A 295 0.36 9.62 -5.56
C HIS A 295 1.05 9.39 -4.22
N GLN A 296 2.40 9.23 -4.18
CA GLN A 296 3.10 9.01 -2.92
C GLN A 296 3.10 10.25 -2.01
N THR A 297 3.27 11.45 -2.57
CA THR A 297 3.15 12.67 -1.77
C THR A 297 1.72 12.82 -1.21
N VAL A 298 0.70 12.52 -2.01
CA VAL A 298 -0.69 12.59 -1.54
C VAL A 298 -0.98 11.51 -0.48
N ASN A 299 -0.42 10.32 -0.60
CA ASN A 299 -0.52 9.29 0.44
C ASN A 299 0.15 9.74 1.75
N ALA A 300 1.37 10.30 1.69
CA ALA A 300 2.04 10.83 2.88
C ALA A 300 1.20 11.90 3.57
N LYS A 301 0.56 12.80 2.81
CA LYS A 301 -0.32 13.86 3.33
C LYS A 301 -1.49 13.33 4.13
N SER A 302 -1.96 12.09 3.89
CA SER A 302 -2.99 11.48 4.71
C SER A 302 -2.62 11.38 6.20
N LEU A 303 -1.33 11.37 6.52
CA LEU A 303 -0.82 11.39 7.89
C LEU A 303 -0.19 12.73 8.26
N THR A 304 0.55 13.37 7.34
CA THR A 304 1.34 14.56 7.68
C THR A 304 0.47 15.80 7.89
N ASP A 305 -0.65 15.93 7.19
CA ASP A 305 -1.62 17.02 7.39
C ASP A 305 -2.27 16.99 8.79
N GLU A 306 -2.26 15.82 9.45
CA GLU A 306 -2.73 15.62 10.82
C GLU A 306 -1.58 15.61 11.86
N ASN A 307 -0.35 15.97 11.44
CA ASN A 307 0.87 15.88 12.26
C ASN A 307 1.10 14.46 12.83
N ALA A 308 0.74 13.44 12.06
CA ALA A 308 0.93 12.03 12.39
C ALA A 308 2.20 11.43 11.75
N ALA A 309 2.89 12.21 10.92
CA ALA A 309 4.19 11.91 10.32
C ALA A 309 4.85 13.21 9.87
N ILE A 310 6.10 13.12 9.42
CA ILE A 310 6.84 14.20 8.75
C ILE A 310 6.95 13.87 7.27
N LEU A 311 6.81 14.89 6.42
CA LEU A 311 7.05 14.81 4.99
C LEU A 311 8.33 15.58 4.67
N VAL A 312 9.27 14.90 4.02
CA VAL A 312 10.45 15.51 3.40
C VAL A 312 10.47 15.03 1.95
N THR A 313 10.31 15.90 0.98
CA THR A 313 10.40 15.48 -0.41
C THR A 313 11.84 15.13 -0.77
N GLN A 314 12.03 14.19 -1.69
CA GLN A 314 13.38 13.83 -2.14
C GLN A 314 14.13 15.05 -2.66
N LYS A 315 13.45 15.94 -3.41
CA LYS A 315 14.05 17.16 -3.95
C LYS A 315 14.54 18.12 -2.84
N GLU A 316 13.77 18.29 -1.78
CA GLU A 316 14.17 19.10 -0.62
C GLU A 316 15.37 18.48 0.08
N ALA A 317 15.36 17.17 0.32
CA ALA A 317 16.46 16.47 0.97
C ALA A 317 17.77 16.47 0.13
N GLU A 318 17.66 16.49 -1.20
CA GLU A 318 18.82 16.60 -2.11
C GLU A 318 19.34 18.06 -2.16
N SER A 319 18.45 19.05 -2.14
CA SER A 319 18.83 20.48 -2.21
C SER A 319 19.33 21.02 -0.89
N ASP A 320 18.77 20.58 0.24
CA ASP A 320 19.22 20.90 1.61
C ASP A 320 19.41 19.60 2.43
N PRO A 321 20.60 19.00 2.36
CA PRO A 321 20.89 17.79 3.14
C PRO A 321 20.78 17.96 4.66
N THR A 322 20.69 19.19 5.17
CA THR A 322 20.52 19.46 6.60
C THR A 322 19.07 19.32 7.06
N LEU A 323 18.11 19.39 6.13
CA LEU A 323 16.68 19.29 6.45
C LEU A 323 16.34 17.94 7.09
N LEU A 324 16.76 16.84 6.45
CA LEU A 324 16.54 15.49 6.99
C LEU A 324 17.27 15.30 8.33
N THR A 325 18.48 15.83 8.47
CA THR A 325 19.24 15.82 9.73
C THR A 325 18.48 16.54 10.85
N LYS A 326 17.93 17.72 10.58
CA LYS A 326 17.14 18.50 11.57
C LYS A 326 15.88 17.74 12.00
N GLU A 327 15.15 17.16 11.05
CA GLU A 327 13.95 16.39 11.38
C GLU A 327 14.27 15.12 12.16
N LEU A 328 15.33 14.40 11.80
CA LEU A 328 15.83 13.25 12.57
C LEU A 328 16.24 13.65 13.98
N LEU A 329 17.08 14.68 14.13
CA LEU A 329 17.51 15.17 15.43
C LEU A 329 16.31 15.54 16.29
N SER A 330 15.33 16.24 15.73
CA SER A 330 14.13 16.65 16.44
C SER A 330 13.28 15.49 16.96
N LEU A 331 13.29 14.34 16.28
CA LEU A 331 12.61 13.12 16.71
C LEU A 331 13.47 12.36 17.74
N ILE A 332 14.77 12.19 17.49
CA ILE A 332 15.69 11.46 18.37
C ILE A 332 15.77 12.12 19.73
N THR A 333 15.82 13.45 19.80
CA THR A 333 15.95 14.21 21.05
C THR A 333 14.62 14.52 21.74
N ASN A 334 13.48 14.22 21.11
CA ASN A 334 12.15 14.52 21.68
C ASN A 334 11.22 13.29 21.64
N PRO A 335 11.36 12.38 22.62
CA PRO A 335 10.50 11.21 22.75
C PRO A 335 9.00 11.52 22.80
N GLN A 336 8.64 12.66 23.41
CA GLN A 336 7.26 13.08 23.51
C GLN A 336 6.64 13.44 22.15
N LYS A 337 7.43 14.09 21.26
CA LYS A 337 7.02 14.38 19.88
C LYS A 337 6.71 13.07 19.13
N CYS A 338 7.57 12.06 19.28
CA CYS A 338 7.36 10.77 18.66
C CYS A 338 6.11 10.04 19.20
N LYS A 339 5.90 10.04 20.50
CA LYS A 339 4.70 9.46 21.12
C LYS A 339 3.41 10.12 20.62
N GLN A 340 3.39 11.45 20.53
CA GLN A 340 2.24 12.20 20.04
C GLN A 340 1.98 11.89 18.54
N MET A 341 3.04 11.86 17.74
CA MET A 341 2.96 11.52 16.32
C MET A 341 2.43 10.10 16.13
N ALA A 342 2.99 9.13 16.83
CA ALA A 342 2.58 7.73 16.80
C ALA A 342 1.12 7.54 17.22
N ALA A 343 0.66 8.23 18.27
CA ALA A 343 -0.72 8.18 18.73
C ALA A 343 -1.70 8.76 17.69
N LYS A 344 -1.31 9.83 17.00
CA LYS A 344 -2.11 10.42 15.91
C LYS A 344 -2.16 9.47 14.70
N ALA A 345 -1.03 8.89 14.29
CA ALA A 345 -0.96 7.93 13.20
C ALA A 345 -1.91 6.73 13.44
N ARG A 346 -1.87 6.18 14.66
CA ARG A 346 -2.74 5.08 15.07
C ARG A 346 -4.23 5.42 15.00
N LYS A 347 -4.64 6.65 15.34
CA LYS A 347 -6.03 7.10 15.24
C LYS A 347 -6.53 7.18 13.78
N LEU A 348 -5.61 7.37 12.82
CA LEU A 348 -5.91 7.44 11.40
C LEU A 348 -5.88 6.05 10.73
N ALA A 349 -5.37 5.04 11.41
CA ALA A 349 -5.33 3.67 10.90
C ALA A 349 -6.72 3.01 10.99
N HIS A 350 -7.11 2.33 9.93
CA HIS A 350 -8.42 1.69 9.81
C HIS A 350 -8.35 0.19 10.15
N ARG A 351 -8.34 -0.15 11.45
CA ARG A 351 -8.31 -1.56 11.91
C ARG A 351 -9.49 -2.39 11.36
N ASP A 352 -10.62 -1.77 11.15
CA ASP A 352 -11.85 -2.40 10.67
C ASP A 352 -12.00 -2.41 9.14
N ALA A 353 -10.94 -2.03 8.39
CA ALA A 353 -10.98 -1.91 6.93
C ALA A 353 -11.44 -3.22 6.26
N LEU A 354 -10.82 -4.34 6.60
CA LEU A 354 -11.17 -5.65 6.05
C LEU A 354 -12.65 -5.99 6.30
N ARG A 355 -13.12 -5.78 7.52
CA ARG A 355 -14.52 -6.01 7.91
C ARG A 355 -15.49 -5.14 7.09
N LYS A 356 -15.24 -3.84 6.99
CA LYS A 356 -16.08 -2.89 6.23
C LYS A 356 -16.14 -3.24 4.74
N ILE A 357 -15.02 -3.63 4.15
CA ILE A 357 -14.96 -4.05 2.75
C ILE A 357 -15.81 -5.31 2.56
N ILE A 358 -15.64 -6.34 3.40
CA ILE A 358 -16.40 -7.59 3.32
C ILE A 358 -17.89 -7.35 3.52
N GLU A 359 -18.30 -6.55 4.50
CA GLU A 359 -19.70 -6.17 4.73
C GLU A 359 -20.30 -5.47 3.51
N THR A 360 -19.54 -4.59 2.86
CA THR A 360 -20.01 -3.93 1.63
C THR A 360 -20.16 -4.92 0.48
N ILE A 361 -19.24 -5.87 0.32
CA ILE A 361 -19.32 -6.93 -0.70
C ILE A 361 -20.56 -7.81 -0.46
N THR A 362 -20.74 -8.27 0.78
CA THR A 362 -21.85 -9.18 1.12
C THR A 362 -23.20 -8.49 1.02
N SER A 363 -23.30 -7.18 1.23
CA SER A 363 -24.53 -6.43 1.01
C SER A 363 -25.03 -6.48 -0.44
N CYS A 364 -24.15 -6.72 -1.41
CA CYS A 364 -24.53 -6.89 -2.83
C CYS A 364 -25.35 -8.16 -3.06
N GLN A 365 -25.14 -9.23 -2.26
CA GLN A 365 -25.90 -10.47 -2.35
C GLN A 365 -27.39 -10.25 -2.03
N ASN A 366 -27.66 -9.45 -0.99
CA ASN A 366 -29.03 -9.15 -0.55
C ASN A 366 -29.80 -8.28 -1.58
N SER A 367 -29.09 -7.39 -2.28
CA SER A 367 -29.67 -6.56 -3.33
C SER A 367 -30.07 -7.39 -4.57
N ALA A 368 -29.23 -8.34 -4.98
CA ALA A 368 -29.53 -9.22 -6.11
C ALA A 368 -30.74 -10.14 -5.84
N ALA A 369 -30.90 -10.59 -4.59
CA ALA A 369 -32.05 -11.41 -4.18
C ALA A 369 -33.38 -10.63 -4.18
N ARG A 370 -33.36 -9.31 -3.94
CA ARG A 370 -34.54 -8.44 -3.98
C ARG A 370 -34.97 -8.06 -5.41
N SER A 371 -34.03 -7.95 -6.33
CA SER A 371 -34.31 -7.64 -7.75
C SER A 371 -34.80 -8.86 -8.56
N ALA A 372 -34.68 -10.07 -8.00
CA ALA A 372 -35.13 -11.32 -8.61
C ALA A 372 -36.52 -11.79 -8.11
N LYS A 373 -37.15 -11.04 -7.20
CA LYS A 373 -38.54 -11.16 -6.78
C LYS A 373 -39.38 -10.06 -7.41
#